data_d52bffb2cac6a0ad0e43494d47c80663
#
_entry.id   d52bffb2cac6a0ad0e43494d47c80663
#
_cell.length_a   1.000
_cell.length_b   1.000
_cell.length_c   1.000
_cell.angle_alpha   90.00
_cell.angle_beta   90.00
_cell.angle_gamma   90.00
#
_symmetry.space_group_name_H-M   'P 1'
#
loop_
_entity.id
_entity.type
_entity.pdbx_description
1 polymer ?
#
loop_
_entity_poly.entity_id
_entity_poly.type
_entity_poly.pdbx_seq_one_letter_code
_entity_poly.pdbx_strand_id
1 'polypeptide(L)'
;MSTDPTQHLSNQPGVPNLTPCMNAEQVVQLLHNRYTAKKYNPTMRVSEEDFAAIIEAGRMSPSSMGFEPWHFVRINNRDLINEMLPYMWGAAGKLEDASHVVALLGRNVDQMKPYSSYLTHIHEDIQKYPHEALDARMGRCVTFINEDHNLQTDSEKNLWVDKQVYLALGNMLTMSAAMGIDSTPIEGFQKRSLEKLLTERGVYDPEEFHLTVFVCFGYSDAEHRMKTRRPTSEVLTVID
;
A
#
# COMPACT_ATOMS: atom_id res chain seq x y z
N MET A 1 -0.14 19.50 20.07
CA MET A 1 1.13 18.77 20.06
C MET A 1 0.81 17.41 19.47
N SER A 2 1.19 17.17 18.22
CA SER A 2 1.00 15.87 17.58
C SER A 2 2.06 14.93 18.14
N THR A 3 1.66 13.98 18.95
CA THR A 3 2.52 12.86 19.36
C THR A 3 2.38 11.81 18.26
N ASP A 4 3.28 11.85 17.30
CA ASP A 4 3.46 10.77 16.35
C ASP A 4 3.94 9.53 17.13
N PRO A 5 3.12 8.46 17.26
CA PRO A 5 3.51 7.27 18.01
C PRO A 5 4.66 6.50 17.37
N THR A 6 5.02 6.83 16.11
CA THR A 6 6.09 6.15 15.37
C THR A 6 7.47 6.75 15.64
N GLN A 7 7.56 7.94 16.25
CA GLN A 7 8.85 8.59 16.55
C GLN A 7 9.78 7.78 17.47
N HIS A 8 9.24 6.86 18.27
CA HIS A 8 10.05 6.03 19.17
C HIS A 8 10.76 4.86 18.45
N LEU A 9 10.31 4.47 17.27
CA LEU A 9 10.87 3.33 16.54
C LEU A 9 11.90 3.75 15.47
N SER A 10 11.86 5.01 15.03
CA SER A 10 12.69 5.49 13.91
C SER A 10 14.14 5.81 14.27
N ASN A 11 14.53 5.84 15.56
CA ASN A 11 15.84 6.30 16.03
C ASN A 11 16.67 5.25 16.77
N GLN A 12 16.31 3.96 16.72
CA GLN A 12 17.21 2.94 17.25
C GLN A 12 18.18 2.50 16.15
N PRO A 13 19.50 2.62 16.35
CA PRO A 13 20.47 1.99 15.44
C PRO A 13 20.14 0.49 15.42
N GLY A 14 19.79 -0.03 14.24
CA GLY A 14 19.24 -1.35 14.09
C GLY A 14 20.19 -2.43 14.54
N VAL A 15 20.04 -2.87 15.77
CA VAL A 15 20.40 -4.24 16.12
C VAL A 15 19.27 -5.09 15.54
N PRO A 16 19.52 -6.02 14.61
CA PRO A 16 18.49 -6.89 14.12
C PRO A 16 17.86 -7.60 15.31
N ASN A 17 16.62 -7.30 15.65
CA ASN A 17 15.90 -8.10 16.61
C ASN A 17 15.57 -9.43 15.95
N LEU A 18 16.44 -10.39 16.10
CA LEU A 18 16.31 -11.74 15.55
C LEU A 18 15.37 -12.62 16.36
N THR A 19 14.75 -12.08 17.41
CA THR A 19 13.76 -12.83 18.17
C THR A 19 12.45 -12.86 17.39
N PRO A 20 11.97 -14.04 16.96
CA PRO A 20 10.71 -14.16 16.25
C PRO A 20 9.55 -13.67 17.11
N CYS A 21 8.72 -12.78 16.57
CA CYS A 21 7.48 -12.33 17.20
C CYS A 21 6.38 -13.41 17.13
N MET A 22 6.46 -14.29 16.13
CA MET A 22 5.49 -15.35 15.87
C MET A 22 6.20 -16.63 15.43
N ASN A 23 5.66 -17.78 15.82
CA ASN A 23 6.08 -19.07 15.27
C ASN A 23 5.34 -19.38 13.95
N ALA A 24 5.72 -20.46 13.26
CA ALA A 24 5.14 -20.84 11.97
C ALA A 24 3.63 -21.09 12.03
N GLU A 25 3.15 -21.72 13.10
CA GLU A 25 1.72 -22.00 13.31
C GLU A 25 0.92 -20.72 13.46
N GLN A 26 1.42 -19.77 14.25
CA GLN A 26 0.80 -18.45 14.44
C GLN A 26 0.74 -17.65 13.13
N VAL A 27 1.77 -17.71 12.29
CA VAL A 27 1.78 -17.07 10.95
C VAL A 27 0.70 -17.68 10.05
N VAL A 28 0.61 -19.02 10.02
CA VAL A 28 -0.43 -19.70 9.24
C VAL A 28 -1.82 -19.34 9.74
N GLN A 29 -2.02 -19.34 11.06
CA GLN A 29 -3.30 -18.95 11.67
C GLN A 29 -3.68 -17.51 11.35
N LEU A 30 -2.72 -16.57 11.42
CA LEU A 30 -2.92 -15.16 11.02
C LEU A 30 -3.43 -15.06 9.57
N LEU A 31 -2.80 -15.78 8.65
CA LEU A 31 -3.21 -15.77 7.24
C LEU A 31 -4.59 -16.41 7.04
N HIS A 32 -4.96 -17.41 7.84
CA HIS A 32 -6.32 -17.95 7.85
C HIS A 32 -7.34 -16.96 8.41
N ASN A 33 -6.99 -16.22 9.44
CA ASN A 33 -7.88 -15.24 10.08
C ASN A 33 -8.11 -13.99 9.22
N ARG A 34 -7.12 -13.56 8.40
CA ARG A 34 -7.29 -12.40 7.51
C ARG A 34 -8.55 -12.56 6.66
N TYR A 35 -9.49 -11.65 6.80
CA TYR A 35 -10.77 -11.71 6.11
C TYR A 35 -10.99 -10.51 5.19
N THR A 36 -11.62 -10.74 4.04
CA THR A 36 -12.08 -9.67 3.13
C THR A 36 -13.55 -9.43 3.41
N ALA A 37 -13.84 -8.43 4.22
CA ALA A 37 -15.18 -8.09 4.63
C ALA A 37 -16.07 -7.73 3.43
N LYS A 38 -17.29 -8.25 3.41
CA LYS A 38 -18.30 -7.90 2.42
C LYS A 38 -19.18 -6.73 2.89
N LYS A 39 -19.23 -6.54 4.20
CA LYS A 39 -19.93 -5.45 4.90
C LYS A 39 -19.20 -5.20 6.22
N TYR A 40 -19.15 -3.95 6.63
CA TYR A 40 -18.60 -3.54 7.92
C TYR A 40 -19.72 -3.20 8.91
N ASN A 41 -19.41 -3.29 10.20
CA ASN A 41 -20.26 -2.80 11.26
C ASN A 41 -19.99 -1.30 11.46
N PRO A 42 -20.95 -0.41 11.16
CA PRO A 42 -20.73 1.04 11.22
C PRO A 42 -20.57 1.57 12.66
N THR A 43 -20.94 0.75 13.67
CA THR A 43 -20.83 1.14 15.09
C THR A 43 -19.46 0.80 15.69
N MET A 44 -18.69 -0.07 15.04
CA MET A 44 -17.35 -0.47 15.46
C MET A 44 -16.30 0.31 14.66
N ARG A 45 -15.45 1.02 15.37
CA ARG A 45 -14.41 1.83 14.72
C ARG A 45 -13.02 1.34 15.10
N VAL A 46 -12.14 1.27 14.11
CA VAL A 46 -10.70 1.06 14.34
C VAL A 46 -10.15 2.29 15.06
N SER A 47 -9.35 2.07 16.09
CA SER A 47 -8.71 3.16 16.81
C SER A 47 -7.71 3.92 15.93
N GLU A 48 -7.43 5.17 16.23
CA GLU A 48 -6.40 5.95 15.51
C GLU A 48 -5.00 5.33 15.71
N GLU A 49 -4.74 4.72 16.85
CA GLU A 49 -3.48 4.01 17.15
C GLU A 49 -3.33 2.77 16.25
N ASP A 50 -4.34 1.92 16.18
CA ASP A 50 -4.33 0.73 15.32
C ASP A 50 -4.25 1.11 13.85
N PHE A 51 -4.97 2.16 13.45
CA PHE A 51 -4.90 2.66 12.07
C PHE A 51 -3.52 3.20 11.74
N ALA A 52 -2.86 3.93 12.65
CA ALA A 52 -1.50 4.40 12.46
C ALA A 52 -0.52 3.22 12.30
N ALA A 53 -0.69 2.13 13.05
CA ALA A 53 0.11 0.91 12.90
C ALA A 53 -0.09 0.24 11.52
N ILE A 54 -1.31 0.25 10.98
CA ILE A 54 -1.59 -0.24 9.62
C ILE A 54 -0.87 0.62 8.56
N ILE A 55 -0.94 1.93 8.70
CA ILE A 55 -0.24 2.86 7.78
C ILE A 55 1.27 2.66 7.87
N GLU A 56 1.81 2.50 9.08
CA GLU A 56 3.24 2.22 9.29
C GLU A 56 3.67 0.91 8.64
N ALA A 57 2.86 -0.14 8.69
CA ALA A 57 3.13 -1.39 7.99
C ALA A 57 3.24 -1.19 6.46
N GLY A 58 2.41 -0.32 5.89
CA GLY A 58 2.52 0.10 4.49
C GLY A 58 3.80 0.88 4.22
N ARG A 59 4.10 1.88 5.05
CA ARG A 59 5.28 2.74 4.93
C ARG A 59 6.60 1.96 5.03
N MET A 60 6.67 0.99 5.94
CA MET A 60 7.86 0.14 6.17
C MET A 60 8.01 -1.00 5.16
N SER A 61 7.18 -1.05 4.15
CA SER A 61 7.27 -2.09 3.12
C SER A 61 8.53 -1.93 2.27
N PRO A 62 9.13 -3.05 1.82
CA PRO A 62 10.22 -2.96 0.86
C PRO A 62 9.71 -2.50 -0.50
N SER A 63 10.56 -1.84 -1.26
CA SER A 63 10.33 -1.56 -2.68
C SER A 63 11.62 -1.76 -3.47
N SER A 64 11.50 -2.04 -4.77
CA SER A 64 12.66 -2.14 -5.64
C SER A 64 13.48 -0.86 -5.59
N MET A 65 14.79 -1.00 -5.41
CA MET A 65 15.73 0.10 -5.26
C MET A 65 15.48 1.00 -4.04
N GLY A 66 14.52 0.66 -3.18
CA GLY A 66 14.10 1.48 -2.05
C GLY A 66 13.41 2.79 -2.48
N PHE A 67 12.72 2.78 -3.60
CA PHE A 67 12.10 4.00 -4.15
C PHE A 67 10.86 4.46 -3.40
N GLU A 68 10.18 3.59 -2.65
CA GLU A 68 8.96 3.93 -1.90
C GLU A 68 7.90 4.69 -2.74
N PRO A 69 7.56 4.23 -3.96
CA PRO A 69 6.82 5.03 -4.91
C PRO A 69 5.31 5.05 -4.64
N TRP A 70 4.92 5.13 -3.39
CA TRP A 70 3.53 5.13 -2.92
C TRP A 70 3.19 6.41 -2.18
N HIS A 71 1.89 6.70 -2.17
CA HIS A 71 1.29 7.68 -1.27
C HIS A 71 -0.07 7.16 -0.80
N PHE A 72 -0.38 7.36 0.48
CA PHE A 72 -1.63 6.89 1.07
C PHE A 72 -2.51 8.07 1.44
N VAL A 73 -3.73 8.08 0.92
CA VAL A 73 -4.70 9.14 1.21
C VAL A 73 -5.88 8.55 1.98
N ARG A 74 -6.02 8.92 3.24
CA ARG A 74 -7.20 8.61 4.05
C ARG A 74 -8.37 9.50 3.63
N ILE A 75 -9.48 8.90 3.25
CA ILE A 75 -10.69 9.60 2.83
C ILE A 75 -11.73 9.50 3.95
N ASN A 76 -11.92 10.60 4.69
CA ASN A 76 -12.91 10.71 5.76
C ASN A 76 -14.16 11.50 5.33
N ASN A 77 -14.10 12.22 4.21
CA ASN A 77 -15.15 13.07 3.72
C ASN A 77 -16.30 12.20 3.18
N ARG A 78 -17.45 12.20 3.87
CA ARG A 78 -18.61 11.39 3.51
C ARG A 78 -19.25 11.82 2.19
N ASP A 79 -19.24 13.10 1.87
CA ASP A 79 -19.78 13.58 0.60
C ASP A 79 -18.94 13.08 -0.57
N LEU A 80 -17.62 13.12 -0.43
CA LEU A 80 -16.70 12.55 -1.42
C LEU A 80 -16.92 11.04 -1.57
N ILE A 81 -17.05 10.29 -0.47
CA ILE A 81 -17.34 8.86 -0.52
C ILE A 81 -18.63 8.61 -1.32
N ASN A 82 -19.71 9.37 -1.05
CA ASN A 82 -20.97 9.24 -1.78
C ASN A 82 -20.81 9.54 -3.28
N GLU A 83 -20.00 10.52 -3.65
CA GLU A 83 -19.69 10.85 -5.05
C GLU A 83 -18.86 9.75 -5.75
N MET A 84 -18.03 9.01 -5.00
CA MET A 84 -17.24 7.90 -5.51
C MET A 84 -18.07 6.65 -5.82
N LEU A 85 -19.13 6.37 -5.02
CA LEU A 85 -19.91 5.13 -5.07
C LEU A 85 -20.40 4.75 -6.48
N PRO A 86 -20.93 5.67 -7.31
CA PRO A 86 -21.39 5.34 -8.66
C PRO A 86 -20.32 4.74 -9.56
N TYR A 87 -19.06 5.00 -9.25
CA TYR A 87 -17.90 4.51 -10.02
C TYR A 87 -17.21 3.29 -9.40
N MET A 88 -17.70 2.80 -8.23
CA MET A 88 -17.03 1.78 -7.42
C MET A 88 -17.90 0.52 -7.23
N TRP A 89 -18.14 -0.20 -8.31
CA TRP A 89 -18.98 -1.41 -8.28
C TRP A 89 -18.47 -2.51 -7.32
N GLY A 90 -17.16 -2.59 -7.09
CA GLY A 90 -16.55 -3.52 -6.13
C GLY A 90 -16.69 -3.10 -4.66
N ALA A 91 -17.16 -1.88 -4.41
CA ALA A 91 -17.22 -1.28 -3.07
C ALA A 91 -18.62 -1.24 -2.46
N ALA A 92 -19.64 -1.68 -3.20
CA ALA A 92 -21.04 -1.60 -2.75
C ALA A 92 -21.22 -2.16 -1.34
N GLY A 93 -21.78 -1.35 -0.42
CA GLY A 93 -22.02 -1.68 0.97
C GLY A 93 -20.76 -1.80 1.84
N LYS A 94 -19.62 -1.27 1.39
CA LYS A 94 -18.34 -1.35 2.12
C LYS A 94 -17.78 0.02 2.49
N LEU A 95 -17.73 0.96 1.53
CA LEU A 95 -17.19 2.30 1.79
C LEU A 95 -17.97 3.07 2.84
N GLU A 96 -19.28 2.95 2.79
CA GLU A 96 -20.18 3.71 3.65
C GLU A 96 -20.04 3.31 5.13
N ASP A 97 -19.85 2.01 5.38
CA ASP A 97 -19.81 1.44 6.72
C ASP A 97 -18.39 1.22 7.25
N ALA A 98 -17.39 1.26 6.39
CA ALA A 98 -15.99 1.07 6.80
C ALA A 98 -15.56 2.11 7.84
N SER A 99 -14.69 1.68 8.75
CA SER A 99 -14.06 2.57 9.72
C SER A 99 -13.12 3.56 9.03
N HIS A 100 -12.31 3.05 8.12
CA HIS A 100 -11.33 3.82 7.37
C HIS A 100 -11.34 3.42 5.90
N VAL A 101 -11.24 4.41 5.02
CA VAL A 101 -11.09 4.25 3.57
C VAL A 101 -9.77 4.89 3.17
N VAL A 102 -8.92 4.16 2.47
CA VAL A 102 -7.62 4.65 2.01
C VAL A 102 -7.50 4.43 0.51
N ALA A 103 -7.18 5.48 -0.22
CA ALA A 103 -6.68 5.38 -1.58
C ALA A 103 -5.17 5.19 -1.56
N LEU A 104 -4.67 4.16 -2.23
CA LEU A 104 -3.25 3.95 -2.45
C LEU A 104 -2.91 4.44 -3.85
N LEU A 105 -1.98 5.36 -3.91
CA LEU A 105 -1.53 6.02 -5.12
C LEU A 105 -0.12 5.56 -5.46
N GLY A 106 0.16 5.40 -6.75
CA GLY A 106 1.51 5.22 -7.28
C GLY A 106 2.06 6.52 -7.82
N ARG A 107 3.36 6.78 -7.66
CA ARG A 107 4.01 7.92 -8.30
C ARG A 107 4.07 7.74 -9.80
N ASN A 108 3.76 8.79 -10.53
CA ASN A 108 3.88 8.81 -11.98
C ASN A 108 5.33 8.65 -12.43
N VAL A 109 5.52 8.12 -13.63
CA VAL A 109 6.83 7.83 -14.21
C VAL A 109 7.75 9.05 -14.23
N ASP A 110 7.22 10.24 -14.39
CA ASP A 110 8.04 11.48 -14.39
C ASP A 110 8.72 11.72 -13.04
N GLN A 111 8.07 11.37 -11.95
CA GLN A 111 8.66 11.39 -10.60
C GLN A 111 9.72 10.31 -10.39
N MET A 112 9.73 9.27 -11.23
CA MET A 112 10.65 8.13 -11.15
C MET A 112 11.83 8.28 -12.14
N LYS A 113 11.92 9.40 -12.87
CA LYS A 113 13.07 9.71 -13.75
C LYS A 113 14.30 10.06 -12.91
N PRO A 114 15.51 9.71 -13.39
CA PRO A 114 16.76 10.17 -12.78
C PRO A 114 16.75 11.67 -12.57
N TYR A 115 17.27 12.12 -11.43
CA TYR A 115 17.32 13.52 -11.02
C TYR A 115 15.97 14.25 -10.90
N SER A 116 14.86 13.53 -10.91
CA SER A 116 13.59 14.09 -10.44
C SER A 116 13.76 14.57 -8.99
N SER A 117 13.00 15.58 -8.59
CA SER A 117 13.02 16.06 -7.19
C SER A 117 12.73 14.94 -6.20
N TYR A 118 11.83 14.03 -6.57
CA TYR A 118 11.49 12.87 -5.74
C TYR A 118 12.65 11.88 -5.58
N LEU A 119 13.25 11.39 -6.67
CA LEU A 119 14.36 10.43 -6.56
C LEU A 119 15.60 11.05 -5.94
N THR A 120 15.87 12.33 -6.18
CA THR A 120 16.93 13.06 -5.50
C THR A 120 16.67 13.08 -3.99
N HIS A 121 15.47 13.45 -3.55
CA HIS A 121 15.08 13.41 -2.15
C HIS A 121 15.24 11.99 -1.54
N ILE A 122 14.75 10.95 -2.22
CA ILE A 122 14.88 9.58 -1.73
C ILE A 122 16.36 9.21 -1.54
N HIS A 123 17.22 9.52 -2.51
CA HIS A 123 18.61 9.09 -2.42
C HIS A 123 19.44 9.93 -1.46
N GLU A 124 19.34 11.25 -1.53
CA GLU A 124 20.14 12.15 -0.69
C GLU A 124 19.59 12.26 0.74
N ASP A 125 18.28 12.53 0.88
CA ASP A 125 17.71 12.88 2.18
C ASP A 125 17.27 11.65 2.98
N ILE A 126 16.74 10.63 2.33
CA ILE A 126 16.21 9.44 3.01
C ILE A 126 17.28 8.35 3.10
N GLN A 127 17.86 7.93 1.97
CA GLN A 127 18.84 6.84 1.91
C GLN A 127 20.26 7.31 2.27
N LYS A 128 20.51 8.64 2.33
CA LYS A 128 21.81 9.23 2.68
C LYS A 128 22.96 8.77 1.78
N TYR A 129 22.69 8.60 0.48
CA TYR A 129 23.75 8.32 -0.48
C TYR A 129 24.73 9.50 -0.54
N PRO A 130 26.05 9.25 -0.54
CA PRO A 130 27.04 10.29 -0.78
C PRO A 130 26.82 10.95 -2.12
N HIS A 131 26.96 12.27 -2.16
CA HIS A 131 26.71 13.05 -3.40
C HIS A 131 27.53 12.55 -4.59
N GLU A 132 28.78 12.18 -4.35
CA GLU A 132 29.68 11.60 -5.36
C GLU A 132 29.23 10.25 -5.92
N ALA A 133 28.32 9.55 -5.25
CA ALA A 133 27.79 8.26 -5.70
C ALA A 133 26.45 8.37 -6.45
N LEU A 134 25.85 9.56 -6.49
CA LEU A 134 24.51 9.75 -7.06
C LEU A 134 24.45 9.43 -8.54
N ASP A 135 25.42 9.88 -9.35
CA ASP A 135 25.44 9.63 -10.78
C ASP A 135 25.46 8.14 -11.11
N ALA A 136 26.30 7.39 -10.41
CA ALA A 136 26.37 5.94 -10.56
C ALA A 136 25.05 5.28 -10.11
N ARG A 137 24.41 5.77 -9.06
CA ARG A 137 23.12 5.30 -8.56
C ARG A 137 22.01 5.57 -9.56
N MET A 138 21.91 6.79 -10.08
CA MET A 138 20.92 7.18 -11.10
C MET A 138 21.10 6.40 -12.40
N GLY A 139 22.33 6.22 -12.86
CA GLY A 139 22.64 5.38 -14.03
C GLY A 139 22.18 3.94 -13.84
N ARG A 140 22.40 3.34 -12.67
CA ARG A 140 21.91 2.00 -12.34
C ARG A 140 20.37 1.92 -12.36
N CYS A 141 19.66 2.95 -11.88
CA CYS A 141 18.22 2.99 -11.93
C CYS A 141 17.69 2.99 -13.38
N VAL A 142 18.35 3.72 -14.27
CA VAL A 142 18.02 3.73 -15.71
C VAL A 142 18.17 2.34 -16.32
N THR A 143 19.35 1.72 -16.13
CA THR A 143 19.62 0.36 -16.62
C THR A 143 18.60 -0.64 -16.07
N PHE A 144 18.35 -0.60 -14.77
CA PHE A 144 17.39 -1.48 -14.11
C PHE A 144 15.99 -1.39 -14.73
N ILE A 145 15.47 -0.19 -14.95
CA ILE A 145 14.12 0.00 -15.48
C ILE A 145 14.06 -0.32 -16.97
N ASN A 146 14.96 0.24 -17.76
CA ASN A 146 14.85 0.21 -19.22
C ASN A 146 15.43 -1.07 -19.83
N GLU A 147 16.50 -1.63 -19.25
CA GLU A 147 17.22 -2.78 -19.79
C GLU A 147 16.87 -4.07 -19.04
N ASP A 148 17.11 -4.12 -17.73
CA ASP A 148 16.90 -5.34 -16.94
C ASP A 148 15.41 -5.73 -16.87
N HIS A 149 14.50 -4.76 -16.66
CA HIS A 149 13.07 -4.97 -16.65
C HIS A 149 12.40 -4.73 -18.00
N ASN A 150 13.11 -4.17 -18.98
CA ASN A 150 12.64 -3.87 -20.33
C ASN A 150 11.32 -3.07 -20.35
N LEU A 151 11.18 -2.06 -19.48
CA LEU A 151 10.01 -1.20 -19.42
C LEU A 151 10.22 -0.01 -20.36
N GLN A 152 9.57 -0.03 -21.51
CA GLN A 152 9.81 0.95 -22.59
C GLN A 152 8.80 2.09 -22.58
N THR A 153 7.57 1.85 -22.15
CA THR A 153 6.49 2.84 -22.14
C THR A 153 6.19 3.35 -20.75
N ASP A 154 5.62 4.55 -20.65
CA ASP A 154 5.17 5.13 -19.38
C ASP A 154 4.10 4.27 -18.71
N SER A 155 3.23 3.64 -19.51
CA SER A 155 2.23 2.70 -18.99
C SER A 155 2.87 1.49 -18.32
N GLU A 156 3.89 0.88 -18.91
CA GLU A 156 4.62 -0.25 -18.33
C GLU A 156 5.33 0.16 -17.02
N LYS A 157 5.93 1.36 -17.00
CA LYS A 157 6.60 1.89 -15.82
C LYS A 157 5.61 2.18 -14.70
N ASN A 158 4.45 2.77 -15.01
CA ASN A 158 3.39 2.97 -14.02
C ASN A 158 2.86 1.63 -13.47
N LEU A 159 2.66 0.62 -14.32
CA LEU A 159 2.29 -0.73 -13.87
C LEU A 159 3.38 -1.38 -13.00
N TRP A 160 4.66 -1.08 -13.25
CA TRP A 160 5.74 -1.52 -12.38
C TRP A 160 5.68 -0.82 -11.02
N VAL A 161 5.39 0.49 -10.99
CA VAL A 161 5.13 1.24 -9.75
C VAL A 161 3.96 0.64 -8.98
N ASP A 162 2.85 0.30 -9.65
CA ASP A 162 1.70 -0.35 -9.03
C ASP A 162 2.09 -1.63 -8.28
N LYS A 163 3.02 -2.45 -8.83
CA LYS A 163 3.52 -3.65 -8.13
C LYS A 163 4.17 -3.32 -6.79
N GLN A 164 4.86 -2.17 -6.68
CA GLN A 164 5.45 -1.73 -5.41
C GLN A 164 4.36 -1.30 -4.42
N VAL A 165 3.33 -0.61 -4.89
CA VAL A 165 2.16 -0.23 -4.08
C VAL A 165 1.45 -1.47 -3.52
N TYR A 166 1.35 -2.55 -4.31
CA TYR A 166 0.76 -3.82 -3.85
C TYR A 166 1.59 -4.53 -2.78
N LEU A 167 2.92 -4.32 -2.71
CA LEU A 167 3.73 -4.80 -1.58
C LEU A 167 3.30 -4.11 -0.28
N ALA A 168 3.14 -2.79 -0.32
CA ALA A 168 2.64 -2.01 0.82
C ALA A 168 1.22 -2.45 1.21
N LEU A 169 0.31 -2.59 0.24
CA LEU A 169 -1.04 -3.09 0.48
C LEU A 169 -1.02 -4.47 1.15
N GLY A 170 -0.20 -5.41 0.66
CA GLY A 170 -0.07 -6.76 1.24
C GLY A 170 0.31 -6.73 2.72
N ASN A 171 1.25 -5.87 3.09
CA ASN A 171 1.65 -5.68 4.49
C ASN A 171 0.53 -5.06 5.32
N MET A 172 -0.14 -4.01 4.81
CA MET A 172 -1.30 -3.40 5.50
C MET A 172 -2.41 -4.43 5.77
N LEU A 173 -2.74 -5.27 4.79
CA LEU A 173 -3.76 -6.34 4.93
C LEU A 173 -3.36 -7.40 5.95
N THR A 174 -2.08 -7.74 6.03
CA THR A 174 -1.57 -8.76 6.95
C THR A 174 -1.53 -8.21 8.37
N MET A 175 -1.04 -6.99 8.54
CA MET A 175 -0.93 -6.37 9.86
C MET A 175 -2.30 -6.00 10.44
N SER A 176 -3.27 -5.55 9.62
CA SER A 176 -4.64 -5.36 10.09
C SER A 176 -5.22 -6.66 10.66
N ALA A 177 -4.99 -7.79 10.00
CA ALA A 177 -5.46 -9.08 10.48
C ALA A 177 -4.76 -9.54 11.78
N ALA A 178 -3.48 -9.17 11.97
CA ALA A 178 -2.76 -9.43 13.22
C ALA A 178 -3.39 -8.72 14.43
N MET A 179 -4.07 -7.59 14.17
CA MET A 179 -4.79 -6.80 15.17
C MET A 179 -6.29 -7.13 15.23
N GLY A 180 -6.76 -8.18 14.53
CA GLY A 180 -8.17 -8.55 14.49
C GLY A 180 -9.06 -7.60 13.69
N ILE A 181 -8.47 -6.82 12.78
CA ILE A 181 -9.16 -5.85 11.94
C ILE A 181 -9.36 -6.42 10.54
N ASP A 182 -10.60 -6.42 10.08
CA ASP A 182 -10.94 -6.84 8.73
C ASP A 182 -10.53 -5.79 7.71
N SER A 183 -10.14 -6.25 6.53
CA SER A 183 -9.69 -5.37 5.46
C SER A 183 -10.19 -5.83 4.09
N THR A 184 -10.53 -4.88 3.22
CA THR A 184 -11.02 -5.17 1.87
C THR A 184 -10.27 -4.34 0.85
N PRO A 185 -9.35 -4.93 0.06
CA PRO A 185 -8.81 -4.26 -1.12
C PRO A 185 -9.89 -4.17 -2.20
N ILE A 186 -9.95 -3.05 -2.91
CA ILE A 186 -10.99 -2.76 -3.91
C ILE A 186 -10.30 -2.32 -5.20
N GLU A 187 -10.41 -3.16 -6.22
CA GLU A 187 -10.02 -2.89 -7.62
C GLU A 187 -11.24 -2.69 -8.54
N GLY A 188 -12.44 -3.05 -8.04
CA GLY A 188 -13.68 -2.97 -8.80
C GLY A 188 -14.19 -1.55 -8.93
N PHE A 189 -13.52 -0.71 -9.70
CA PHE A 189 -13.90 0.67 -9.96
C PHE A 189 -13.58 1.12 -11.39
N GLN A 190 -14.22 2.21 -11.81
CA GLN A 190 -13.95 2.88 -13.09
C GLN A 190 -12.78 3.85 -12.91
N LYS A 191 -11.55 3.39 -13.17
CA LYS A 191 -10.31 4.12 -12.87
C LYS A 191 -10.35 5.56 -13.39
N ARG A 192 -10.60 5.77 -14.69
CA ARG A 192 -10.59 7.10 -15.30
C ARG A 192 -11.61 8.07 -14.68
N SER A 193 -12.81 7.56 -14.36
CA SER A 193 -13.86 8.38 -13.73
C SER A 193 -13.49 8.80 -12.33
N LEU A 194 -12.91 7.88 -11.54
CA LEU A 194 -12.45 8.17 -10.18
C LEU A 194 -11.22 9.08 -10.17
N GLU A 195 -10.25 8.85 -11.02
CA GLU A 195 -9.08 9.75 -11.14
C GLU A 195 -9.53 11.18 -11.44
N LYS A 196 -10.46 11.36 -12.40
CA LYS A 196 -11.03 12.66 -12.69
C LYS A 196 -11.71 13.28 -11.47
N LEU A 197 -12.62 12.56 -10.81
CA LEU A 197 -13.32 13.03 -9.63
C LEU A 197 -12.34 13.44 -8.51
N LEU A 198 -11.39 12.55 -8.19
CA LEU A 198 -10.46 12.78 -7.09
C LEU A 198 -9.52 13.96 -7.34
N THR A 199 -9.07 14.14 -8.57
CA THR A 199 -8.23 15.29 -8.94
C THR A 199 -9.02 16.59 -8.98
N GLU A 200 -10.26 16.61 -9.49
CA GLU A 200 -11.15 17.76 -9.44
C GLU A 200 -11.50 18.17 -7.98
N ARG A 201 -11.50 17.21 -7.07
CA ARG A 201 -11.70 17.42 -5.62
C ARG A 201 -10.41 17.74 -4.86
N GLY A 202 -9.27 17.82 -5.54
CA GLY A 202 -7.98 18.15 -4.93
C GLY A 202 -7.43 17.09 -3.99
N VAL A 203 -7.79 15.82 -4.19
CA VAL A 203 -7.34 14.70 -3.33
C VAL A 203 -5.87 14.39 -3.55
N TYR A 204 -5.40 14.49 -4.79
CA TYR A 204 -3.99 14.36 -5.15
C TYR A 204 -3.68 15.14 -6.44
N ASP A 205 -2.40 15.40 -6.68
CA ASP A 205 -1.91 16.02 -7.90
C ASP A 205 -1.72 14.95 -9.00
N PRO A 206 -2.45 15.02 -10.13
CA PRO A 206 -2.32 14.06 -11.22
C PRO A 206 -0.96 14.11 -11.94
N GLU A 207 -0.18 15.19 -11.78
CA GLU A 207 1.19 15.25 -12.31
C GLU A 207 2.16 14.41 -11.47
N GLU A 208 1.86 14.23 -10.17
CA GLU A 208 2.70 13.45 -9.27
C GLU A 208 2.27 11.99 -9.11
N PHE A 209 0.95 11.74 -9.14
CA PHE A 209 0.38 10.45 -8.75
C PHE A 209 -0.69 9.94 -9.71
N HIS A 210 -0.87 8.63 -9.72
CA HIS A 210 -2.03 7.96 -10.29
C HIS A 210 -2.68 7.05 -9.25
N LEU A 211 -3.97 6.78 -9.43
CA LEU A 211 -4.73 5.89 -8.57
C LEU A 211 -4.36 4.43 -8.86
N THR A 212 -3.93 3.69 -7.84
CA THR A 212 -3.64 2.26 -7.96
C THR A 212 -4.80 1.40 -7.44
N VAL A 213 -5.15 1.53 -6.16
CA VAL A 213 -6.14 0.67 -5.49
C VAL A 213 -6.72 1.36 -4.28
N PHE A 214 -7.92 0.94 -3.83
CA PHE A 214 -8.45 1.33 -2.52
C PHE A 214 -8.35 0.19 -1.53
N VAL A 215 -8.35 0.52 -0.25
CA VAL A 215 -8.53 -0.44 0.83
C VAL A 215 -9.44 0.15 1.91
N CYS A 216 -10.35 -0.67 2.42
CA CYS A 216 -11.17 -0.36 3.58
C CYS A 216 -10.72 -1.20 4.78
N PHE A 217 -10.80 -0.60 5.98
CA PHE A 217 -10.55 -1.25 7.26
C PHE A 217 -11.74 -1.06 8.19
N GLY A 218 -12.01 -2.06 9.01
CA GLY A 218 -13.11 -2.03 9.97
C GLY A 218 -13.36 -3.40 10.58
N TYR A 219 -14.49 -3.58 11.20
CA TYR A 219 -14.93 -4.84 11.80
C TYR A 219 -16.19 -5.33 11.09
N SER A 220 -16.28 -6.64 10.84
CA SER A 220 -17.45 -7.27 10.23
C SER A 220 -18.13 -8.19 11.26
N ASP A 221 -19.47 -8.12 11.33
CA ASP A 221 -20.26 -9.07 12.11
C ASP A 221 -20.53 -10.39 11.35
N ALA A 222 -20.08 -10.48 10.10
CA ALA A 222 -20.30 -11.66 9.28
C ALA A 222 -19.41 -12.82 9.71
N GLU A 223 -19.96 -14.02 9.69
CA GLU A 223 -19.16 -15.23 9.86
C GLU A 223 -18.07 -15.33 8.77
N HIS A 224 -16.83 -15.50 9.18
CA HIS A 224 -15.71 -15.65 8.28
C HIS A 224 -15.74 -17.01 7.59
N ARG A 225 -15.94 -17.02 6.29
CA ARG A 225 -15.90 -18.25 5.50
C ARG A 225 -14.47 -18.78 5.41
N MET A 226 -14.33 -20.09 5.46
CA MET A 226 -13.06 -20.73 5.19
C MET A 226 -12.52 -20.34 3.81
N LYS A 227 -11.22 -20.09 3.77
CA LYS A 227 -10.54 -19.80 2.51
C LYS A 227 -10.39 -21.05 1.66
N THR A 228 -10.69 -20.92 0.39
CA THR A 228 -10.38 -21.92 -0.62
C THR A 228 -9.14 -21.48 -1.39
N ARG A 229 -8.11 -22.32 -1.39
CA ARG A 229 -6.85 -22.07 -2.11
C ARG A 229 -6.41 -23.33 -2.81
N ARG A 230 -5.66 -23.18 -3.88
CA ARG A 230 -4.96 -24.30 -4.51
C ARG A 230 -4.01 -24.94 -3.51
N PRO A 231 -3.76 -26.25 -3.60
CA PRO A 231 -2.77 -26.92 -2.75
C PRO A 231 -1.36 -26.40 -3.07
N THR A 232 -0.45 -26.51 -2.11
CA THR A 232 0.94 -26.00 -2.25
C THR A 232 1.64 -26.61 -3.46
N SER A 233 1.37 -27.86 -3.79
CA SER A 233 1.95 -28.54 -4.96
C SER A 233 1.61 -27.91 -6.32
N GLU A 234 0.54 -27.10 -6.41
CA GLU A 234 0.20 -26.38 -7.64
C GLU A 234 0.85 -24.99 -7.72
N VAL A 235 1.44 -24.51 -6.65
CA VAL A 235 2.00 -23.15 -6.55
C VAL A 235 3.49 -23.12 -6.21
N LEU A 236 4.06 -24.27 -5.85
CA LEU A 236 5.48 -24.43 -5.53
C LEU A 236 6.09 -25.54 -6.37
N THR A 237 7.17 -25.23 -7.07
CA THR A 237 8.06 -26.21 -7.71
C THR A 237 9.42 -26.15 -6.98
N VAL A 238 9.94 -27.30 -6.58
CA VAL A 238 11.27 -27.45 -6.01
C VAL A 238 12.19 -28.01 -7.09
N ILE A 239 13.35 -27.40 -7.26
CA ILE A 239 14.42 -27.88 -8.16
C ILE A 239 15.63 -28.10 -7.26
N ASP A 240 16.06 -29.37 -7.15
CA ASP A 240 17.20 -29.81 -6.33
C ASP A 240 18.49 -29.83 -7.16
#